data_efc4e90613ee73f38492547fad9c4546
#
_entry.id   efc4e90613ee73f38492547fad9c4546
#
_cell.length_a   1.000
_cell.length_b   1.000
_cell.length_c   1.000
_cell.angle_alpha   90.00
_cell.angle_beta   90.00
_cell.angle_gamma   90.00
#
_symmetry.space_group_name_H-M   'P 1'
#
loop_
_entity.id
_entity.type
_entity.pdbx_description
1 polymer ?
#
loop_
_entity_poly.entity_id
_entity_poly.type
_entity_poly.pdbx_seq_one_letter_code
_entity_poly.pdbx_strand_id
1 'polypeptide(L)'
;MGIHEECGVFGIINTRKKNVAEIVYYGLYALQHRGQESCGIVVNDEGVFTSHKDLGLVSEVFTKDSLSHLPEGTMAVGHVRYGTTGGTTRNNCQPIEVNHQKGKMAVAHNGNLSNALELRDKLELSGAIFHTTSDTETIAYVITRERLMTPSIEDAVSNTMNLLEGAYSLVLVSSAKMIAARDPYGFRPLCYGQMSDGSYVVASESCALSAVGAEFIRDLLPGEILVFDQKGMVSRKEHCGEQKKKTCIFEYIYFARPDSVIDNVSVHASRIRAGQLLAENYPVKADVVIGVPDSGLDAALGYANKSGIPYGIGLIKNKYIGRTFISPSQNERLDKVRIKLSPVKNVIDGKRVVLIDDSIVRGTTSRQIVKLLRDAGAREIHMRISAPPFLHPCYYGTDIDSEENLIACHHSTEEIAGMLGVNSLGYLEISQLGKLIESEDYCAACFNGRYPTRIPIDLRKDRFERKLSERKK
;
A
#
# COMPACT_ATOMS: atom_id res chain seq x y z
N MET A 1 -9.24 9.16 -11.72
CA MET A 1 -8.96 8.34 -10.52
C MET A 1 -7.63 8.81 -9.96
N GLY A 2 -7.52 9.01 -8.65
CA GLY A 2 -6.23 9.26 -7.98
C GLY A 2 -5.39 7.99 -7.96
N ILE A 3 -4.16 8.06 -7.45
CA ILE A 3 -3.36 6.89 -7.13
C ILE A 3 -4.16 6.05 -6.16
N HIS A 4 -4.19 4.76 -6.43
CA HIS A 4 -4.89 3.80 -5.60
C HIS A 4 -3.91 3.13 -4.64
N GLU A 5 -4.43 2.71 -3.52
CA GLU A 5 -3.73 2.22 -2.34
C GLU A 5 -3.10 0.84 -2.58
N GLU A 6 -2.30 0.40 -1.65
CA GLU A 6 -1.62 -0.88 -1.68
C GLU A 6 -2.18 -1.82 -0.63
N CYS A 7 -1.86 -3.12 -0.77
CA CYS A 7 -2.28 -4.14 0.17
C CYS A 7 -1.70 -3.94 1.59
N GLY A 8 -2.36 -4.53 2.59
CA GLY A 8 -1.86 -4.64 3.95
C GLY A 8 -1.95 -6.07 4.46
N VAL A 9 -0.89 -6.52 5.12
CA VAL A 9 -0.80 -7.85 5.74
C VAL A 9 -0.72 -7.72 7.26
N PHE A 10 -1.33 -8.70 7.96
CA PHE A 10 -1.24 -8.81 9.41
C PHE A 10 -1.19 -10.29 9.81
N GLY A 11 -0.35 -10.63 10.78
CA GLY A 11 -0.23 -11.98 11.31
C GLY A 11 -0.06 -11.99 12.82
N ILE A 12 -0.53 -13.04 13.48
CA ILE A 12 -0.35 -13.27 14.91
C ILE A 12 -0.04 -14.73 15.19
N ILE A 13 0.82 -14.96 16.15
CA ILE A 13 1.07 -16.27 16.77
C ILE A 13 1.12 -16.16 18.28
N ASN A 14 0.50 -17.13 18.95
CA ASN A 14 0.55 -17.29 20.41
C ASN A 14 0.82 -18.75 20.77
N THR A 15 1.38 -18.98 21.93
CA THR A 15 1.59 -20.33 22.47
C THR A 15 0.33 -20.96 23.02
N ARG A 16 -0.73 -20.19 23.28
CA ARG A 16 -2.03 -20.63 23.79
C ARG A 16 -3.14 -20.27 22.80
N LYS A 17 -4.16 -21.10 22.72
CA LYS A 17 -5.37 -20.76 21.97
C LYS A 17 -6.05 -19.52 22.55
N LYS A 18 -6.48 -18.65 21.68
CA LYS A 18 -7.27 -17.45 21.98
C LYS A 18 -8.02 -16.97 20.75
N ASN A 19 -8.84 -15.95 20.89
CA ASN A 19 -9.53 -15.32 19.78
C ASN A 19 -8.56 -14.47 18.92
N VAL A 20 -7.70 -15.19 18.16
CA VAL A 20 -6.71 -14.55 17.26
C VAL A 20 -7.39 -13.83 16.08
N ALA A 21 -8.60 -14.27 15.67
CA ALA A 21 -9.35 -13.65 14.60
C ALA A 21 -9.74 -12.20 14.93
N GLU A 22 -10.15 -11.93 16.16
CA GLU A 22 -10.50 -10.57 16.61
C GLU A 22 -9.28 -9.64 16.62
N ILE A 23 -8.12 -10.12 17.00
CA ILE A 23 -6.88 -9.33 16.98
C ILE A 23 -6.49 -9.00 15.54
N VAL A 24 -6.59 -9.98 14.63
CA VAL A 24 -6.34 -9.75 13.20
C VAL A 24 -7.36 -8.77 12.62
N TYR A 25 -8.63 -8.87 13.01
CA TYR A 25 -9.67 -7.92 12.61
C TYR A 25 -9.29 -6.47 12.95
N TYR A 26 -8.86 -6.19 14.20
CA TYR A 26 -8.41 -4.85 14.59
C TYR A 26 -7.15 -4.41 13.85
N GLY A 27 -6.19 -5.32 13.65
CA GLY A 27 -4.99 -5.06 12.86
C GLY A 27 -5.32 -4.69 11.40
N LEU A 28 -6.22 -5.44 10.76
CA LEU A 28 -6.68 -5.15 9.40
C LEU A 28 -7.50 -3.85 9.33
N TYR A 29 -8.32 -3.57 10.35
CA TYR A 29 -9.06 -2.32 10.43
C TYR A 29 -8.12 -1.10 10.49
N ALA A 30 -7.02 -1.21 11.23
CA ALA A 30 -5.97 -0.19 11.27
C ALA A 30 -5.23 -0.03 9.92
N LEU A 31 -5.18 -1.10 9.10
CA LEU A 31 -4.59 -1.11 7.76
C LEU A 31 -5.60 -0.84 6.62
N GLN A 32 -6.87 -0.52 6.94
CA GLN A 32 -7.94 -0.34 5.93
C GLN A 32 -7.60 0.72 4.88
N HIS A 33 -6.78 1.72 5.22
CA HIS A 33 -6.32 2.75 4.28
C HIS A 33 -5.49 2.16 3.14
N ARG A 34 -4.83 0.99 3.34
CA ARG A 34 -4.01 0.30 2.32
C ARG A 34 -4.86 -0.50 1.33
N GLY A 35 -5.98 -1.08 1.74
CA GLY A 35 -6.81 -1.90 0.86
C GLY A 35 -8.29 -1.79 1.20
N GLN A 36 -9.15 -1.53 0.19
CA GLN A 36 -10.57 -1.28 0.36
C GLN A 36 -11.46 -2.13 -0.56
N GLU A 37 -10.89 -3.05 -1.34
CA GLU A 37 -11.65 -3.88 -2.29
C GLU A 37 -12.09 -5.21 -1.70
N SER A 38 -11.20 -5.83 -0.92
CA SER A 38 -11.50 -7.09 -0.27
C SER A 38 -10.65 -7.28 0.98
N CYS A 39 -11.07 -8.16 1.85
CA CYS A 39 -10.30 -8.56 3.01
C CYS A 39 -10.56 -10.04 3.36
N GLY A 40 -9.67 -10.62 4.16
CA GLY A 40 -9.79 -12.00 4.60
C GLY A 40 -8.96 -12.28 5.83
N ILE A 41 -9.41 -13.26 6.60
CA ILE A 41 -8.72 -13.82 7.77
C ILE A 41 -8.71 -15.34 7.63
N VAL A 42 -7.57 -15.94 7.91
CA VAL A 42 -7.40 -17.39 8.07
C VAL A 42 -6.89 -17.65 9.47
N VAL A 43 -7.60 -18.47 10.22
CA VAL A 43 -7.22 -18.95 11.55
C VAL A 43 -6.69 -20.36 11.45
N ASN A 44 -5.59 -20.64 12.13
CA ASN A 44 -5.04 -21.98 12.30
C ASN A 44 -5.22 -22.42 13.76
N ASP A 45 -5.99 -23.49 13.93
CA ASP A 45 -6.13 -24.23 15.16
C ASP A 45 -5.45 -25.60 15.03
N GLU A 46 -4.19 -25.70 15.47
CA GLU A 46 -3.39 -26.93 15.47
C GLU A 46 -3.33 -27.67 14.10
N GLY A 47 -3.25 -26.89 13.02
CA GLY A 47 -3.20 -27.43 11.66
C GLY A 47 -4.55 -27.49 10.94
N VAL A 48 -5.65 -27.22 11.63
CA VAL A 48 -6.98 -27.01 11.03
C VAL A 48 -7.14 -25.54 10.68
N PHE A 49 -7.39 -25.26 9.42
CA PHE A 49 -7.54 -23.89 8.91
C PHE A 49 -9.01 -23.57 8.66
N THR A 50 -9.45 -22.48 9.23
CA THR A 50 -10.78 -21.90 8.98
C THR A 50 -10.60 -20.49 8.46
N SER A 51 -11.29 -20.16 7.37
CA SER A 51 -11.16 -18.86 6.72
C SER A 51 -12.50 -18.18 6.50
N HIS A 52 -12.46 -16.86 6.56
CA HIS A 52 -13.52 -16.00 6.05
C HIS A 52 -12.89 -14.85 5.25
N LYS A 53 -13.36 -14.68 4.00
CA LYS A 53 -12.86 -13.64 3.09
C LYS A 53 -13.92 -13.28 2.05
N ASP A 54 -14.04 -11.98 1.77
CA ASP A 54 -14.98 -11.47 0.78
C ASP A 54 -14.56 -10.10 0.24
N LEU A 55 -15.32 -9.63 -0.75
CA LEU A 55 -15.25 -8.26 -1.27
C LEU A 55 -15.88 -7.29 -0.27
N GLY A 56 -15.26 -6.14 -0.06
CA GLY A 56 -15.74 -5.07 0.83
C GLY A 56 -14.71 -4.63 1.85
N LEU A 57 -15.12 -3.70 2.69
CA LEU A 57 -14.31 -3.18 3.80
C LEU A 57 -14.27 -4.20 4.95
N VAL A 58 -13.26 -4.09 5.80
CA VAL A 58 -13.09 -4.96 6.97
C VAL A 58 -14.35 -5.00 7.84
N SER A 59 -14.98 -3.84 8.09
CA SER A 59 -16.23 -3.74 8.87
C SER A 59 -17.48 -4.28 8.16
N GLU A 60 -17.44 -4.40 6.86
CA GLU A 60 -18.55 -4.96 6.06
C GLU A 60 -18.46 -6.47 5.96
N VAL A 61 -17.25 -7.00 5.74
CA VAL A 61 -16.97 -8.43 5.60
C VAL A 61 -17.00 -9.14 6.95
N PHE A 62 -16.39 -8.52 7.97
CA PHE A 62 -16.30 -9.09 9.32
C PHE A 62 -17.35 -8.50 10.25
N THR A 63 -18.55 -9.05 10.17
CA THR A 63 -19.63 -8.81 11.12
C THR A 63 -19.42 -9.63 12.40
N LYS A 64 -20.19 -9.34 13.46
CA LYS A 64 -20.16 -10.15 14.69
C LYS A 64 -20.46 -11.63 14.41
N ASP A 65 -21.36 -11.90 13.47
CA ASP A 65 -21.73 -13.24 13.06
C ASP A 65 -20.56 -13.95 12.35
N SER A 66 -19.99 -13.33 11.30
CA SER A 66 -18.90 -13.94 10.54
C SER A 66 -17.63 -14.15 11.39
N LEU A 67 -17.33 -13.25 12.34
CA LEU A 67 -16.23 -13.45 13.29
C LEU A 67 -16.49 -14.61 14.25
N SER A 68 -17.75 -14.83 14.69
CA SER A 68 -18.10 -15.94 15.58
C SER A 68 -17.94 -17.31 14.94
N HIS A 69 -17.91 -17.41 13.62
CA HIS A 69 -17.64 -18.65 12.89
C HIS A 69 -16.15 -19.00 12.79
N LEU A 70 -15.27 -18.05 13.10
CA LEU A 70 -13.83 -18.31 13.16
C LEU A 70 -13.48 -18.84 14.55
N PRO A 71 -12.82 -20.01 14.66
CA PRO A 71 -12.50 -20.60 15.95
C PRO A 71 -11.42 -19.83 16.70
N GLU A 72 -11.28 -20.09 17.99
CA GLU A 72 -10.04 -19.80 18.69
C GLU A 72 -8.89 -20.59 18.06
N GLY A 73 -7.71 -20.00 18.01
CA GLY A 73 -6.54 -20.64 17.44
C GLY A 73 -5.25 -20.13 18.05
N THR A 74 -4.15 -20.74 17.64
CA THR A 74 -2.81 -20.30 18.04
C THR A 74 -2.18 -19.33 17.03
N MET A 75 -2.65 -19.31 15.79
CA MET A 75 -2.14 -18.45 14.73
C MET A 75 -3.27 -17.95 13.84
N ALA A 76 -3.11 -16.74 13.31
CA ALA A 76 -3.96 -16.25 12.25
C ALA A 76 -3.18 -15.32 11.33
N VAL A 77 -3.61 -15.24 10.06
CA VAL A 77 -3.12 -14.30 9.08
C VAL A 77 -4.28 -13.60 8.39
N GLY A 78 -4.12 -12.32 8.16
CA GLY A 78 -5.12 -11.49 7.52
C GLY A 78 -4.54 -10.58 6.43
N HIS A 79 -5.43 -10.13 5.56
CA HIS A 79 -5.09 -9.29 4.42
C HIS A 79 -6.19 -8.28 4.12
N VAL A 80 -5.81 -7.07 3.76
CA VAL A 80 -6.65 -6.09 3.08
C VAL A 80 -6.08 -5.85 1.69
N ARG A 81 -6.92 -5.97 0.66
CA ARG A 81 -6.49 -5.95 -0.74
C ARG A 81 -6.90 -4.66 -1.43
N TYR A 82 -5.95 -4.17 -2.23
CA TYR A 82 -6.22 -3.36 -3.39
C TYR A 82 -5.70 -4.10 -4.64
N GLY A 83 -6.49 -4.18 -5.71
CA GLY A 83 -6.16 -4.96 -6.91
C GLY A 83 -5.12 -4.26 -7.79
N THR A 84 -3.85 -4.60 -7.62
CA THR A 84 -2.75 -4.16 -8.51
C THR A 84 -2.54 -5.13 -9.67
N THR A 85 -2.68 -6.42 -9.42
CA THR A 85 -2.63 -7.51 -10.40
C THR A 85 -3.80 -8.46 -10.14
N GLY A 86 -4.52 -8.82 -11.19
CA GLY A 86 -5.76 -9.61 -11.12
C GLY A 86 -6.99 -8.75 -10.80
N GLY A 87 -8.15 -9.11 -11.36
CA GLY A 87 -9.41 -8.38 -11.20
C GLY A 87 -9.96 -8.42 -9.78
N THR A 88 -10.95 -7.54 -9.55
CA THR A 88 -11.70 -7.49 -8.29
C THR A 88 -12.72 -8.63 -8.27
N THR A 89 -12.24 -9.82 -7.99
CA THR A 89 -13.07 -11.04 -7.87
C THR A 89 -12.86 -11.69 -6.51
N ARG A 90 -13.86 -12.39 -6.02
CA ARG A 90 -13.80 -13.12 -4.75
C ARG A 90 -12.66 -14.14 -4.70
N ASN A 91 -12.30 -14.74 -5.83
CA ASN A 91 -11.21 -15.70 -5.92
C ASN A 91 -9.84 -15.08 -5.63
N ASN A 92 -9.67 -13.78 -5.90
CA ASN A 92 -8.44 -13.04 -5.65
C ASN A 92 -8.32 -12.52 -4.21
N CYS A 93 -9.36 -12.74 -3.36
CA CYS A 93 -9.27 -12.37 -1.94
C CYS A 93 -8.18 -13.20 -1.24
N GLN A 94 -7.31 -12.50 -0.52
CA GLN A 94 -6.27 -13.13 0.29
C GLN A 94 -6.71 -13.21 1.77
N PRO A 95 -6.09 -14.08 2.58
CA PRO A 95 -4.95 -14.97 2.28
C PRO A 95 -5.29 -16.11 1.30
N ILE A 96 -4.30 -16.52 0.49
CA ILE A 96 -4.42 -17.67 -0.40
C ILE A 96 -4.09 -18.95 0.37
N GLU A 97 -5.00 -19.90 0.39
CA GLU A 97 -4.83 -21.19 1.05
C GLU A 97 -4.44 -22.27 0.06
N VAL A 98 -3.44 -23.08 0.43
CA VAL A 98 -2.95 -24.21 -0.38
C VAL A 98 -2.83 -25.45 0.49
N ASN A 99 -3.35 -26.57 -0.03
CA ASN A 99 -3.16 -27.90 0.53
C ASN A 99 -2.11 -28.64 -0.27
N HIS A 100 -1.11 -29.20 0.40
CA HIS A 100 -0.07 -29.99 -0.22
C HIS A 100 0.32 -31.20 0.66
N GLN A 101 1.11 -32.13 0.12
CA GLN A 101 1.46 -33.39 0.77
C GLN A 101 2.00 -33.23 2.20
N LYS A 102 2.73 -32.14 2.49
CA LYS A 102 3.33 -31.89 3.82
C LYS A 102 2.46 -30.99 4.72
N GLY A 103 1.20 -30.78 4.40
CA GLY A 103 0.25 -30.02 5.22
C GLY A 103 -0.47 -28.90 4.47
N LYS A 104 -0.98 -27.94 5.22
CA LYS A 104 -1.70 -26.77 4.72
C LYS A 104 -0.93 -25.50 5.03
N MET A 105 -1.06 -24.50 4.18
CA MET A 105 -0.55 -23.16 4.43
C MET A 105 -1.50 -22.09 3.91
N ALA A 106 -1.42 -20.91 4.50
CA ALA A 106 -2.10 -19.69 4.04
C ALA A 106 -1.07 -18.57 3.87
N VAL A 107 -1.14 -17.85 2.75
CA VAL A 107 -0.17 -16.79 2.39
C VAL A 107 -0.89 -15.48 2.16
N ALA A 108 -0.45 -14.42 2.83
CA ALA A 108 -0.82 -13.03 2.58
C ALA A 108 0.39 -12.26 2.01
N HIS A 109 0.16 -11.48 0.97
CA HIS A 109 1.19 -10.78 0.21
C HIS A 109 0.84 -9.31 0.02
N ASN A 110 1.78 -8.43 0.33
CA ASN A 110 1.77 -7.03 -0.06
C ASN A 110 2.94 -6.76 -1.01
N GLY A 111 2.63 -6.33 -2.23
CA GLY A 111 3.59 -6.04 -3.28
C GLY A 111 3.13 -6.51 -4.65
N ASN A 112 4.08 -6.66 -5.58
CA ASN A 112 3.83 -7.18 -6.91
C ASN A 112 5.13 -7.76 -7.49
N LEU A 113 5.05 -8.97 -8.02
CA LEU A 113 6.18 -9.61 -8.67
C LEU A 113 6.36 -9.13 -10.12
N SER A 114 7.57 -8.74 -10.49
CA SER A 114 7.90 -8.38 -11.86
C SER A 114 8.02 -9.61 -12.79
N ASN A 115 8.28 -10.80 -12.23
CA ASN A 115 8.37 -12.06 -12.97
C ASN A 115 7.19 -13.04 -12.75
N ALA A 116 6.05 -12.55 -12.21
CA ALA A 116 4.89 -13.40 -11.87
C ALA A 116 4.39 -14.24 -13.06
N LEU A 117 4.27 -13.63 -14.24
CA LEU A 117 3.79 -14.33 -15.45
C LEU A 117 4.76 -15.40 -15.93
N GLU A 118 6.06 -15.12 -15.90
CA GLU A 118 7.10 -16.10 -16.26
C GLU A 118 7.08 -17.32 -15.34
N LEU A 119 6.96 -17.08 -14.02
CA LEU A 119 6.87 -18.16 -13.03
C LEU A 119 5.57 -18.96 -13.21
N ARG A 120 4.46 -18.26 -13.45
CA ARG A 120 3.16 -18.90 -13.68
C ARG A 120 3.18 -19.80 -14.93
N ASP A 121 3.69 -19.30 -16.06
CA ASP A 121 3.81 -20.07 -17.29
C ASP A 121 4.63 -21.36 -17.08
N LYS A 122 5.76 -21.27 -16.34
CA LYS A 122 6.57 -22.44 -15.98
C LYS A 122 5.81 -23.46 -15.12
N LEU A 123 5.01 -22.96 -14.17
CA LEU A 123 4.20 -23.82 -13.29
C LEU A 123 3.05 -24.48 -14.07
N GLU A 124 2.33 -23.75 -14.92
CA GLU A 124 1.25 -24.27 -15.77
C GLU A 124 1.77 -25.35 -16.73
N LEU A 125 2.94 -25.14 -17.33
CA LEU A 125 3.59 -26.15 -18.19
C LEU A 125 4.00 -27.41 -17.41
N SER A 126 4.20 -27.31 -16.09
CA SER A 126 4.45 -28.46 -15.23
C SER A 126 3.18 -29.07 -14.63
N GLY A 127 1.99 -28.61 -15.04
CA GLY A 127 0.69 -29.16 -14.65
C GLY A 127 0.01 -28.44 -13.47
N ALA A 128 0.50 -27.29 -13.02
CA ALA A 128 -0.19 -26.51 -11.99
C ALA A 128 -1.50 -25.93 -12.53
N ILE A 129 -2.56 -26.00 -11.71
CA ILE A 129 -3.89 -25.48 -12.02
C ILE A 129 -4.15 -24.29 -11.11
N PHE A 130 -4.27 -23.10 -11.70
CA PHE A 130 -4.52 -21.85 -10.97
C PHE A 130 -6.02 -21.56 -10.84
N HIS A 131 -6.42 -21.07 -9.69
CA HIS A 131 -7.79 -20.67 -9.36
C HIS A 131 -7.99 -19.17 -9.31
N THR A 132 -6.89 -18.42 -9.27
CA THR A 132 -6.89 -16.96 -9.19
C THR A 132 -6.05 -16.35 -10.31
N THR A 133 -6.14 -15.03 -10.48
CA THR A 133 -5.27 -14.27 -11.37
C THR A 133 -4.19 -13.49 -10.57
N SER A 134 -4.15 -13.67 -9.25
CA SER A 134 -3.19 -13.02 -8.35
C SER A 134 -1.81 -13.67 -8.43
N ASP A 135 -0.77 -12.85 -8.40
CA ASP A 135 0.63 -13.29 -8.26
C ASP A 135 0.90 -14.00 -6.92
N THR A 136 0.09 -13.74 -5.89
CA THR A 136 0.17 -14.42 -4.60
C THR A 136 -0.04 -15.94 -4.74
N GLU A 137 -0.91 -16.39 -5.64
CA GLU A 137 -1.07 -17.82 -5.90
C GLU A 137 0.18 -18.41 -6.55
N THR A 138 0.85 -17.65 -7.44
CA THR A 138 2.14 -18.04 -8.00
C THR A 138 3.19 -18.21 -6.90
N ILE A 139 3.28 -17.26 -5.95
CA ILE A 139 4.16 -17.37 -4.77
C ILE A 139 3.84 -18.65 -3.98
N ALA A 140 2.58 -18.90 -3.68
CA ALA A 140 2.15 -20.08 -2.92
C ALA A 140 2.53 -21.39 -3.61
N TYR A 141 2.42 -21.47 -4.94
CA TYR A 141 2.84 -22.61 -5.72
C TYR A 141 4.36 -22.82 -5.72
N VAL A 142 5.15 -21.73 -5.85
CA VAL A 142 6.61 -21.82 -5.79
C VAL A 142 7.05 -22.31 -4.40
N ILE A 143 6.49 -21.74 -3.32
CA ILE A 143 6.76 -22.20 -1.94
C ILE A 143 6.39 -23.67 -1.78
N THR A 144 5.26 -24.11 -2.31
CA THR A 144 4.82 -25.51 -2.25
C THR A 144 5.81 -26.43 -2.94
N ARG A 145 6.25 -26.07 -4.14
CA ARG A 145 7.25 -26.87 -4.89
C ARG A 145 8.56 -27.00 -4.11
N GLU A 146 9.08 -25.87 -3.62
CA GLU A 146 10.30 -25.89 -2.81
C GLU A 146 10.11 -26.67 -1.50
N ARG A 147 8.91 -26.58 -0.87
CA ARG A 147 8.60 -27.32 0.35
C ARG A 147 8.61 -28.83 0.17
N LEU A 148 8.27 -29.34 -1.00
CA LEU A 148 8.36 -30.77 -1.30
C LEU A 148 9.81 -31.25 -1.34
N MET A 149 10.76 -30.38 -1.71
CA MET A 149 12.18 -30.69 -1.88
C MET A 149 13.04 -30.35 -0.65
N THR A 150 12.50 -29.58 0.32
CA THR A 150 13.23 -29.11 1.50
C THR A 150 12.72 -29.77 2.79
N PRO A 151 13.58 -29.87 3.84
CA PRO A 151 13.20 -30.43 5.13
C PRO A 151 12.21 -29.55 5.90
N SER A 152 12.27 -28.21 5.76
CA SER A 152 11.46 -27.27 6.50
C SER A 152 10.74 -26.26 5.62
N ILE A 153 9.72 -25.58 6.15
CA ILE A 153 8.98 -24.55 5.42
C ILE A 153 9.81 -23.26 5.29
N GLU A 154 10.63 -22.95 6.28
CA GLU A 154 11.54 -21.82 6.25
C GLU A 154 12.63 -21.97 5.18
N ASP A 155 13.14 -23.18 4.95
CA ASP A 155 14.06 -23.46 3.84
C ASP A 155 13.36 -23.30 2.49
N ALA A 156 12.09 -23.74 2.40
CA ALA A 156 11.31 -23.55 1.20
C ALA A 156 11.06 -22.06 0.89
N VAL A 157 10.77 -21.24 1.91
CA VAL A 157 10.64 -19.79 1.74
C VAL A 157 11.98 -19.18 1.32
N SER A 158 13.09 -19.56 1.95
CA SER A 158 14.43 -19.08 1.58
C SER A 158 14.77 -19.41 0.12
N ASN A 159 14.55 -20.66 -0.31
CA ASN A 159 14.78 -21.06 -1.71
C ASN A 159 13.85 -20.28 -2.67
N THR A 160 12.60 -20.06 -2.28
CA THR A 160 11.63 -19.30 -3.07
C THR A 160 12.12 -17.88 -3.30
N MET A 161 12.72 -17.21 -2.31
CA MET A 161 13.24 -15.85 -2.44
C MET A 161 14.29 -15.71 -3.55
N ASN A 162 15.03 -16.77 -3.87
CA ASN A 162 15.98 -16.80 -5.01
C ASN A 162 15.27 -16.82 -6.38
N LEU A 163 13.99 -17.13 -6.43
CA LEU A 163 13.21 -17.27 -7.67
C LEU A 163 12.29 -16.08 -7.92
N LEU A 164 11.91 -15.36 -6.86
CA LEU A 164 11.00 -14.22 -6.95
C LEU A 164 11.78 -12.96 -7.34
N GLU A 165 11.26 -12.22 -8.31
CA GLU A 165 11.70 -10.87 -8.65
C GLU A 165 10.56 -9.87 -8.43
N GLY A 166 10.85 -8.73 -7.83
CA GLY A 166 9.87 -7.67 -7.55
C GLY A 166 9.70 -7.38 -6.07
N ALA A 167 8.58 -6.77 -5.72
CA ALA A 167 8.28 -6.37 -4.36
C ALA A 167 7.41 -7.42 -3.66
N TYR A 168 7.81 -7.84 -2.46
CA TYR A 168 6.97 -8.68 -1.62
C TYR A 168 7.27 -8.53 -0.14
N SER A 169 6.21 -8.31 0.63
CA SER A 169 6.16 -8.52 2.07
C SER A 169 5.15 -9.63 2.33
N LEU A 170 5.63 -10.77 2.83
CA LEU A 170 4.85 -12.00 2.99
C LEU A 170 4.61 -12.29 4.47
N VAL A 171 3.38 -12.69 4.78
CA VAL A 171 3.05 -13.37 6.02
C VAL A 171 2.42 -14.72 5.66
N LEU A 172 3.05 -15.80 6.11
CA LEU A 172 2.65 -17.16 5.84
C LEU A 172 2.37 -17.88 7.17
N VAL A 173 1.27 -18.61 7.23
CA VAL A 173 0.96 -19.52 8.32
C VAL A 173 0.95 -20.94 7.77
N SER A 174 1.77 -21.82 8.35
CA SER A 174 1.74 -23.26 8.16
C SER A 174 1.04 -23.94 9.34
N SER A 175 0.98 -25.27 9.36
CA SER A 175 0.34 -26.00 10.47
C SER A 175 0.97 -25.72 11.84
N ALA A 176 2.26 -25.35 11.91
CA ALA A 176 2.98 -25.19 13.17
C ALA A 176 3.80 -23.90 13.31
N LYS A 177 3.93 -23.12 12.23
CA LYS A 177 4.79 -21.93 12.18
C LYS A 177 4.11 -20.76 11.49
N MET A 178 4.39 -19.56 11.96
CA MET A 178 4.17 -18.32 11.20
C MET A 178 5.52 -17.85 10.67
N ILE A 179 5.56 -17.42 9.41
CA ILE A 179 6.75 -16.89 8.75
C ILE A 179 6.44 -15.52 8.19
N ALA A 180 7.33 -14.57 8.44
CA ALA A 180 7.32 -13.27 7.80
C ALA A 180 8.58 -13.11 6.96
N ALA A 181 8.45 -12.68 5.71
CA ALA A 181 9.57 -12.47 4.82
C ALA A 181 9.44 -11.15 4.06
N ARG A 182 10.54 -10.40 3.97
CA ARG A 182 10.62 -9.15 3.21
C ARG A 182 11.59 -9.31 2.06
N ASP A 183 11.25 -8.81 0.86
CA ASP A 183 12.12 -8.94 -0.31
C ASP A 183 13.51 -8.34 -0.09
N PRO A 184 14.56 -8.80 -0.86
CA PRO A 184 15.94 -8.35 -0.66
C PRO A 184 16.19 -6.86 -0.88
N TYR A 185 15.29 -6.15 -1.59
CA TYR A 185 15.33 -4.70 -1.75
C TYR A 185 14.57 -3.98 -0.63
N GLY A 186 13.66 -4.66 0.07
CA GLY A 186 12.81 -4.06 1.09
C GLY A 186 11.82 -3.04 0.54
N PHE A 187 11.25 -3.29 -0.66
CA PHE A 187 10.35 -2.34 -1.31
C PHE A 187 9.16 -1.97 -0.45
N ARG A 188 8.52 -2.98 0.16
CA ARG A 188 7.34 -2.76 1.01
C ARG A 188 7.70 -2.89 2.48
N PRO A 189 7.05 -2.09 3.35
CA PRO A 189 7.29 -2.17 4.77
C PRO A 189 6.75 -3.48 5.35
N LEU A 190 7.44 -4.01 6.34
CA LEU A 190 7.01 -5.12 7.18
C LEU A 190 7.69 -4.99 8.54
N CYS A 191 6.91 -4.98 9.62
CA CYS A 191 7.41 -4.85 10.96
C CYS A 191 6.80 -5.92 11.87
N TYR A 192 7.41 -6.10 13.05
CA TYR A 192 6.86 -6.99 14.08
C TYR A 192 6.95 -6.37 15.46
N GLY A 193 6.10 -6.89 16.33
CA GLY A 193 6.01 -6.50 17.70
C GLY A 193 5.56 -7.65 18.60
N GLN A 194 5.47 -7.38 19.89
CA GLN A 194 5.03 -8.34 20.88
C GLN A 194 3.96 -7.76 21.79
N MET A 195 2.92 -8.53 22.04
CA MET A 195 1.89 -8.19 23.01
C MET A 195 2.32 -8.56 24.43
N SER A 196 1.69 -7.98 25.44
CA SER A 196 1.98 -8.23 26.86
C SER A 196 1.79 -9.69 27.30
N ASP A 197 1.00 -10.46 26.56
CA ASP A 197 0.79 -11.90 26.80
C ASP A 197 1.82 -12.81 26.12
N GLY A 198 2.84 -12.21 25.47
CA GLY A 198 3.90 -12.92 24.77
C GLY A 198 3.57 -13.24 23.30
N SER A 199 2.39 -12.92 22.78
CA SER A 199 2.04 -13.10 21.37
C SER A 199 2.97 -12.26 20.49
N TYR A 200 3.48 -12.85 19.38
CA TYR A 200 4.12 -12.08 18.33
C TYR A 200 3.11 -11.66 17.28
N VAL A 201 3.23 -10.43 16.82
CA VAL A 201 2.43 -9.85 15.74
C VAL A 201 3.35 -9.30 14.67
N VAL A 202 2.92 -9.47 13.41
CA VAL A 202 3.60 -8.95 12.20
C VAL A 202 2.59 -8.11 11.43
N ALA A 203 3.02 -6.95 10.93
CA ALA A 203 2.13 -6.06 10.17
C ALA A 203 2.90 -5.29 9.10
N SER A 204 2.18 -4.83 8.07
CA SER A 204 2.72 -3.92 7.07
C SER A 204 3.19 -2.59 7.68
N GLU A 205 2.49 -2.10 8.72
CA GLU A 205 2.78 -0.81 9.37
C GLU A 205 2.73 -0.90 10.89
N SER A 206 3.56 -0.09 11.55
CA SER A 206 3.62 -0.01 13.02
C SER A 206 2.32 0.49 13.66
N CYS A 207 1.52 1.29 12.97
CA CYS A 207 0.21 1.73 13.45
C CYS A 207 -0.75 0.56 13.72
N ALA A 208 -0.63 -0.54 12.97
CA ALA A 208 -1.44 -1.74 13.20
C ALA A 208 -1.01 -2.52 14.45
N LEU A 209 0.29 -2.50 14.79
CA LEU A 209 0.80 -3.05 16.05
C LEU A 209 0.24 -2.27 17.23
N SER A 210 0.29 -0.94 17.16
CA SER A 210 -0.26 -0.05 18.19
C SER A 210 -1.76 -0.26 18.38
N ALA A 211 -2.50 -0.46 17.29
CA ALA A 211 -3.96 -0.66 17.35
C ALA A 211 -4.37 -1.93 18.11
N VAL A 212 -3.52 -2.95 18.15
CA VAL A 212 -3.76 -4.19 18.90
C VAL A 212 -3.04 -4.23 20.26
N GLY A 213 -2.41 -3.12 20.67
CA GLY A 213 -1.69 -3.03 21.94
C GLY A 213 -0.37 -3.81 21.97
N ALA A 214 0.25 -4.04 20.82
CA ALA A 214 1.57 -4.65 20.72
C ALA A 214 2.66 -3.60 20.77
N GLU A 215 3.73 -3.89 21.51
CA GLU A 215 4.95 -3.09 21.49
C GLU A 215 5.70 -3.32 20.17
N PHE A 216 6.01 -2.23 19.47
CA PHE A 216 6.82 -2.28 18.24
C PHE A 216 8.27 -2.65 18.59
N ILE A 217 8.79 -3.69 17.98
CA ILE A 217 10.18 -4.10 18.18
C ILE A 217 11.07 -3.48 17.09
N ARG A 218 10.80 -3.79 15.83
CA ARG A 218 11.49 -3.21 14.66
C ARG A 218 10.84 -3.63 13.34
N ASP A 219 11.30 -2.99 12.27
CA ASP A 219 11.06 -3.46 10.91
C ASP A 219 11.91 -4.70 10.59
N LEU A 220 11.44 -5.56 9.68
CA LEU A 220 12.26 -6.61 9.09
C LEU A 220 13.30 -5.96 8.16
N LEU A 221 14.52 -6.48 8.21
CA LEU A 221 15.56 -6.09 7.26
C LEU A 221 15.18 -6.54 5.84
N PRO A 222 15.64 -5.81 4.79
CA PRO A 222 15.58 -6.33 3.43
C PRO A 222 16.24 -7.71 3.32
N GLY A 223 15.52 -8.71 2.78
CA GLY A 223 15.96 -10.09 2.67
C GLY A 223 15.80 -10.93 3.95
N GLU A 224 15.24 -10.38 5.03
CA GLU A 224 15.07 -11.12 6.28
C GLU A 224 13.84 -12.03 6.24
N ILE A 225 14.00 -13.22 6.84
CA ILE A 225 12.93 -14.16 7.14
C ILE A 225 12.85 -14.32 8.66
N LEU A 226 11.71 -13.96 9.27
CA LEU A 226 11.39 -14.27 10.67
C LEU A 226 10.54 -15.52 10.72
N VAL A 227 10.94 -16.47 11.53
CA VAL A 227 10.26 -17.73 11.77
C VAL A 227 9.78 -17.74 13.21
N PHE A 228 8.48 -17.84 13.41
CA PHE A 228 7.84 -17.91 14.72
C PHE A 228 7.23 -19.29 14.91
N ASP A 229 7.50 -19.90 16.06
CA ASP A 229 6.88 -21.16 16.47
C ASP A 229 6.61 -21.18 18.00
N GLN A 230 6.23 -22.32 18.53
CA GLN A 230 5.94 -22.49 19.98
C GLN A 230 7.17 -22.28 20.86
N LYS A 231 8.38 -22.28 20.31
CA LYS A 231 9.65 -22.08 21.06
C LYS A 231 10.10 -20.63 21.05
N GLY A 232 9.49 -19.78 20.22
CA GLY A 232 9.84 -18.38 20.09
C GLY A 232 10.05 -17.92 18.63
N MET A 233 10.99 -16.98 18.43
CA MET A 233 11.27 -16.38 17.14
C MET A 233 12.74 -16.60 16.75
N VAL A 234 12.96 -16.95 15.50
CA VAL A 234 14.27 -17.05 14.87
C VAL A 234 14.36 -16.15 13.65
N SER A 235 15.42 -15.33 13.59
CA SER A 235 15.73 -14.48 12.42
C SER A 235 16.72 -15.20 11.51
N ARG A 236 16.38 -15.32 10.24
CA ARG A 236 17.22 -15.85 9.17
C ARG A 236 17.59 -14.71 8.23
N LYS A 237 18.89 -14.56 7.95
CA LYS A 237 19.46 -13.41 7.25
C LYS A 237 20.27 -13.78 6.01
N GLU A 238 20.05 -14.97 5.46
CA GLU A 238 20.81 -15.48 4.32
C GLU A 238 20.72 -14.55 3.10
N HIS A 239 19.57 -13.89 2.90
CA HIS A 239 19.34 -12.95 1.79
C HIS A 239 19.55 -11.47 2.17
N CYS A 240 19.93 -11.19 3.43
CA CYS A 240 20.20 -9.81 3.84
C CYS A 240 21.51 -9.32 3.22
N GLY A 241 21.47 -8.12 2.63
CA GLY A 241 22.65 -7.50 2.02
C GLY A 241 22.98 -8.01 0.61
N GLU A 242 22.24 -8.95 0.04
CA GLU A 242 22.39 -9.38 -1.36
C GLU A 242 22.08 -8.22 -2.32
N GLN A 243 21.14 -7.36 -1.93
CA GLN A 243 20.74 -6.20 -2.72
C GLN A 243 20.83 -4.92 -1.88
N LYS A 244 21.05 -3.80 -2.58
CA LYS A 244 21.00 -2.49 -1.95
C LYS A 244 19.53 -2.15 -1.64
N LYS A 245 19.25 -1.69 -0.42
CA LYS A 245 17.91 -1.30 0.01
C LYS A 245 17.27 -0.32 -0.97
N LYS A 246 15.98 -0.54 -1.28
CA LYS A 246 15.18 0.26 -2.22
C LYS A 246 13.73 0.39 -1.73
N THR A 247 13.55 0.79 -0.47
CA THR A 247 12.20 1.06 0.07
C THR A 247 11.46 2.08 -0.80
N CYS A 248 10.21 1.80 -1.11
CA CYS A 248 9.40 2.70 -1.94
C CYS A 248 9.26 4.06 -1.28
N ILE A 249 9.72 5.14 -1.94
CA ILE A 249 9.62 6.50 -1.39
C ILE A 249 8.16 6.95 -1.25
N PHE A 250 7.26 6.40 -2.06
CA PHE A 250 5.86 6.76 -2.05
C PHE A 250 5.11 6.25 -0.81
N GLU A 251 5.66 5.27 -0.09
CA GLU A 251 5.18 4.89 1.25
C GLU A 251 5.20 6.10 2.21
N TYR A 252 6.27 6.90 2.19
CA TYR A 252 6.39 8.09 3.04
C TYR A 252 5.56 9.27 2.53
N ILE A 253 5.38 9.39 1.22
CA ILE A 253 4.62 10.50 0.62
C ILE A 253 3.12 10.27 0.80
N TYR A 254 2.62 9.05 0.54
CA TYR A 254 1.20 8.81 0.44
C TYR A 254 0.68 7.58 1.20
N PHE A 255 1.23 6.35 0.95
CA PHE A 255 0.57 5.12 1.35
C PHE A 255 0.45 4.94 2.85
N ALA A 256 1.56 5.08 3.59
CA ALA A 256 1.57 4.82 5.01
C ALA A 256 0.80 5.89 5.81
N ARG A 257 0.25 5.49 6.93
CA ARG A 257 -0.39 6.44 7.86
C ARG A 257 0.68 7.35 8.49
N PRO A 258 0.36 8.61 8.77
CA PRO A 258 1.32 9.55 9.37
C PRO A 258 1.89 9.10 10.72
N ASP A 259 1.11 8.34 11.49
CA ASP A 259 1.51 7.80 12.80
C ASP A 259 2.37 6.52 12.70
N SER A 260 2.67 6.05 11.49
CA SER A 260 3.57 4.93 11.26
C SER A 260 5.04 5.36 11.24
N VAL A 261 5.90 4.42 11.66
CA VAL A 261 7.35 4.46 11.50
C VAL A 261 7.75 3.33 10.54
N ILE A 262 8.53 3.65 9.52
CA ILE A 262 9.06 2.70 8.53
C ILE A 262 10.57 2.85 8.48
N ASP A 263 11.30 1.76 8.64
CA ASP A 263 12.77 1.74 8.60
C ASP A 263 13.39 2.83 9.49
N ASN A 264 12.85 3.02 10.70
CA ASN A 264 13.21 4.03 11.70
C ASN A 264 12.90 5.49 11.29
N VAL A 265 12.13 5.73 10.22
CA VAL A 265 11.73 7.08 9.81
C VAL A 265 10.24 7.30 10.08
N SER A 266 9.91 8.38 10.79
CA SER A 266 8.52 8.81 10.98
C SER A 266 7.93 9.31 9.67
N VAL A 267 6.80 8.73 9.26
CA VAL A 267 6.07 9.17 8.06
C VAL A 267 5.60 10.62 8.20
N HIS A 268 5.08 11.00 9.37
CA HIS A 268 4.70 12.39 9.68
C HIS A 268 5.88 13.35 9.48
N ALA A 269 7.03 13.05 10.08
CA ALA A 269 8.22 13.92 9.96
C ALA A 269 8.71 14.02 8.50
N SER A 270 8.62 12.94 7.74
CA SER A 270 8.97 12.93 6.32
C SER A 270 8.06 13.87 5.51
N ARG A 271 6.75 13.84 5.74
CA ARG A 271 5.80 14.73 5.07
C ARG A 271 5.96 16.20 5.48
N ILE A 272 6.25 16.47 6.76
CA ILE A 272 6.60 17.83 7.20
C ILE A 272 7.82 18.35 6.43
N ARG A 273 8.88 17.54 6.27
CA ARG A 273 10.08 17.91 5.49
C ARG A 273 9.76 18.19 4.02
N ALA A 274 8.88 17.38 3.40
CA ALA A 274 8.44 17.64 2.04
C ALA A 274 7.80 19.04 1.88
N GLY A 275 6.93 19.41 2.81
CA GLY A 275 6.32 20.74 2.85
C GLY A 275 7.33 21.87 3.02
N GLN A 276 8.32 21.70 3.90
CA GLN A 276 9.39 22.67 4.11
C GLN A 276 10.22 22.89 2.84
N LEU A 277 10.60 21.81 2.15
CA LEU A 277 11.35 21.88 0.89
C LEU A 277 10.53 22.56 -0.21
N LEU A 278 9.22 22.31 -0.28
CA LEU A 278 8.34 22.99 -1.23
C LEU A 278 8.25 24.49 -0.96
N ALA A 279 8.28 24.92 0.32
CA ALA A 279 8.28 26.34 0.66
C ALA A 279 9.61 27.02 0.29
N GLU A 280 10.73 26.31 0.39
CA GLU A 280 12.06 26.79 -0.03
C GLU A 280 12.13 26.96 -1.56
N ASN A 281 11.66 25.95 -2.31
CA ASN A 281 11.79 25.94 -3.77
C ASN A 281 10.77 26.85 -4.48
N TYR A 282 9.57 26.98 -3.91
CA TYR A 282 8.45 27.69 -4.54
C TYR A 282 7.79 28.68 -3.57
N PRO A 283 8.55 29.69 -3.10
CA PRO A 283 7.98 30.74 -2.24
C PRO A 283 6.93 31.55 -3.00
N VAL A 284 5.86 31.91 -2.32
CA VAL A 284 4.77 32.70 -2.88
C VAL A 284 4.14 33.60 -1.82
N LYS A 285 3.63 34.77 -2.24
CA LYS A 285 2.83 35.64 -1.37
C LYS A 285 1.38 35.12 -1.33
N ALA A 286 0.98 34.55 -0.22
CA ALA A 286 -0.35 34.02 -0.01
C ALA A 286 -0.87 34.38 1.40
N ASP A 287 -2.17 34.15 1.61
CA ASP A 287 -2.86 34.54 2.85
C ASP A 287 -3.10 33.32 3.75
N VAL A 288 -3.10 32.09 3.17
CA VAL A 288 -3.32 30.85 3.91
C VAL A 288 -2.72 29.66 3.17
N VAL A 289 -2.18 28.70 3.93
CA VAL A 289 -1.80 27.37 3.45
C VAL A 289 -2.85 26.35 3.87
N ILE A 290 -3.32 25.54 2.95
CA ILE A 290 -4.27 24.46 3.21
C ILE A 290 -3.75 23.14 2.60
N GLY A 291 -4.09 22.00 3.20
CA GLY A 291 -3.79 20.68 2.67
C GLY A 291 -5.02 19.97 2.14
N VAL A 292 -4.84 19.15 1.12
CA VAL A 292 -5.86 18.20 0.69
C VAL A 292 -5.90 17.04 1.70
N PRO A 293 -7.03 16.78 2.35
CA PRO A 293 -7.15 15.68 3.31
C PRO A 293 -7.09 14.30 2.62
N ASP A 294 -6.40 13.27 3.18
CA ASP A 294 -5.67 13.31 4.45
C ASP A 294 -4.16 13.51 4.19
N SER A 295 -3.63 13.11 3.06
CA SER A 295 -2.20 13.00 2.70
C SER A 295 -1.46 14.35 2.61
N GLY A 296 -2.14 15.40 2.16
CA GLY A 296 -1.56 16.73 2.03
C GLY A 296 -1.45 17.54 3.32
N LEU A 297 -2.05 17.08 4.45
CA LEU A 297 -2.16 17.88 5.67
C LEU A 297 -0.81 18.14 6.34
N ASP A 298 0.02 17.10 6.50
CA ASP A 298 1.33 17.21 7.14
C ASP A 298 2.29 18.07 6.31
N ALA A 299 2.30 17.88 4.99
CA ALA A 299 3.11 18.70 4.09
C ALA A 299 2.63 20.16 4.09
N ALA A 300 1.32 20.43 4.20
CA ALA A 300 0.80 21.77 4.34
C ALA A 300 1.26 22.44 5.65
N LEU A 301 1.27 21.70 6.76
CA LEU A 301 1.81 22.17 8.02
C LEU A 301 3.31 22.49 7.89
N GLY A 302 4.09 21.60 7.23
CA GLY A 302 5.51 21.83 6.97
C GLY A 302 5.76 23.08 6.12
N TYR A 303 4.97 23.28 5.06
CA TYR A 303 5.05 24.47 4.21
C TYR A 303 4.72 25.75 5.00
N ALA A 304 3.64 25.74 5.79
CA ALA A 304 3.23 26.89 6.61
C ALA A 304 4.29 27.29 7.62
N ASN A 305 4.84 26.30 8.35
CA ASN A 305 5.90 26.53 9.34
C ASN A 305 7.15 27.15 8.72
N LYS A 306 7.52 26.73 7.50
CA LYS A 306 8.73 27.24 6.83
C LYS A 306 8.51 28.60 6.18
N SER A 307 7.35 28.81 5.56
CA SER A 307 7.04 30.05 4.83
C SER A 307 6.56 31.18 5.73
N GLY A 308 6.11 30.90 6.95
CA GLY A 308 5.45 31.84 7.85
C GLY A 308 4.03 32.22 7.44
N ILE A 309 3.47 31.61 6.38
CA ILE A 309 2.08 31.82 5.96
C ILE A 309 1.18 30.99 6.90
N PRO A 310 0.08 31.56 7.44
CA PRO A 310 -0.79 30.85 8.36
C PRO A 310 -1.35 29.56 7.78
N TYR A 311 -1.33 28.46 8.54
CA TYR A 311 -2.03 27.22 8.22
C TYR A 311 -3.53 27.35 8.51
N GLY A 312 -4.38 26.83 7.61
CA GLY A 312 -5.83 26.81 7.79
C GLY A 312 -6.45 25.48 7.33
N ILE A 313 -7.57 25.10 7.96
CA ILE A 313 -8.37 23.95 7.50
C ILE A 313 -9.30 24.46 6.41
N GLY A 314 -8.83 24.42 5.15
CA GLY A 314 -9.62 24.91 4.00
C GLY A 314 -10.52 23.85 3.38
N LEU A 315 -10.22 22.56 3.60
CA LEU A 315 -10.99 21.42 3.09
C LEU A 315 -11.29 20.45 4.22
N ILE A 316 -12.53 19.95 4.27
CA ILE A 316 -12.96 18.92 5.21
C ILE A 316 -13.36 17.68 4.42
N LYS A 317 -12.80 16.54 4.78
CA LYS A 317 -13.16 15.23 4.23
C LYS A 317 -14.36 14.66 5.01
N ASN A 318 -15.41 14.26 4.30
CA ASN A 318 -16.51 13.53 4.90
C ASN A 318 -16.04 12.09 5.23
N LYS A 319 -15.86 11.81 6.52
CA LYS A 319 -15.37 10.51 7.02
C LYS A 319 -16.41 9.39 6.91
N TYR A 320 -17.68 9.72 6.72
CA TYR A 320 -18.79 8.75 6.66
C TYR A 320 -19.06 8.23 5.24
N ILE A 321 -18.37 8.75 4.23
CA ILE A 321 -18.51 8.29 2.85
C ILE A 321 -17.36 7.36 2.51
N GLY A 322 -17.67 6.06 2.44
CA GLY A 322 -16.76 5.03 1.92
C GLY A 322 -16.58 5.11 0.40
N ARG A 323 -15.60 4.34 -0.14
CA ARG A 323 -15.40 4.20 -1.60
C ARG A 323 -16.52 3.41 -2.28
N THR A 324 -17.26 2.61 -1.53
CA THR A 324 -18.40 1.81 -1.97
C THR A 324 -19.67 2.62 -2.25
N PHE A 325 -19.65 3.95 -2.06
CA PHE A 325 -20.78 4.79 -2.44
C PHE A 325 -21.06 4.66 -3.94
N ILE A 326 -22.07 3.87 -4.28
CA ILE A 326 -22.54 3.65 -5.64
C ILE A 326 -23.48 4.82 -5.98
N SER A 327 -23.08 5.59 -6.96
CA SER A 327 -23.86 6.68 -7.50
C SER A 327 -24.80 6.18 -8.59
N PRO A 328 -26.11 6.55 -8.59
CA PRO A 328 -27.10 6.03 -9.54
C PRO A 328 -26.95 6.51 -11.00
N SER A 329 -26.11 7.49 -11.35
CA SER A 329 -25.97 8.02 -12.71
C SER A 329 -24.55 8.41 -13.16
N GLN A 330 -24.31 8.45 -14.50
CA GLN A 330 -23.01 8.76 -15.09
C GLN A 330 -22.57 10.24 -14.99
N ASN A 331 -23.46 11.17 -14.74
CA ASN A 331 -23.15 12.60 -14.55
C ASN A 331 -22.49 12.93 -13.20
N GLU A 332 -22.35 11.96 -12.34
CA GLU A 332 -22.05 12.08 -10.91
C GLU A 332 -20.58 12.02 -10.52
N ARG A 333 -19.64 11.98 -11.47
CA ARG A 333 -18.19 12.07 -11.14
C ARG A 333 -17.83 13.42 -10.51
N LEU A 334 -18.54 14.49 -10.88
CA LEU A 334 -18.42 15.82 -10.27
C LEU A 334 -18.99 15.85 -8.85
N ASP A 335 -20.09 15.14 -8.60
CA ASP A 335 -20.73 15.09 -7.30
C ASP A 335 -19.94 14.24 -6.29
N LYS A 336 -19.22 13.21 -6.74
CA LYS A 336 -18.40 12.36 -5.85
C LYS A 336 -17.31 13.13 -5.10
N VAL A 337 -16.65 14.12 -5.73
CA VAL A 337 -15.65 14.93 -5.05
C VAL A 337 -16.33 15.93 -4.11
N ARG A 338 -17.43 16.56 -4.53
CA ARG A 338 -18.22 17.47 -3.69
C ARG A 338 -18.76 16.82 -2.42
N ILE A 339 -19.22 15.57 -2.53
CA ILE A 339 -19.74 14.82 -1.38
C ILE A 339 -18.58 14.43 -0.43
N LYS A 340 -17.38 14.14 -0.99
CA LYS A 340 -16.21 13.75 -0.20
C LYS A 340 -15.46 14.90 0.45
N LEU A 341 -15.36 16.05 -0.26
CA LEU A 341 -14.57 17.19 0.17
C LEU A 341 -15.44 18.44 0.17
N SER A 342 -15.53 19.11 1.31
CA SER A 342 -16.26 20.34 1.48
C SER A 342 -15.30 21.50 1.77
N PRO A 343 -15.34 22.61 1.00
CA PRO A 343 -14.51 23.79 1.26
C PRO A 343 -15.06 24.57 2.46
N VAL A 344 -14.13 25.05 3.29
CA VAL A 344 -14.45 25.92 4.43
C VAL A 344 -14.40 27.37 3.97
N LYS A 345 -15.55 27.91 3.55
CA LYS A 345 -15.65 29.20 2.86
C LYS A 345 -14.98 30.36 3.60
N ASN A 346 -15.16 30.52 4.90
CA ASN A 346 -14.56 31.60 5.69
C ASN A 346 -13.02 31.53 5.77
N VAL A 347 -12.40 30.40 5.45
CA VAL A 347 -10.95 30.25 5.36
C VAL A 347 -10.43 30.62 3.97
N ILE A 348 -11.28 30.52 2.93
CA ILE A 348 -10.86 30.56 1.51
C ILE A 348 -11.31 31.86 0.83
N ASP A 349 -12.50 32.37 1.14
CA ASP A 349 -13.15 33.46 0.41
C ASP A 349 -12.28 34.73 0.36
N GLY A 350 -12.06 35.23 -0.84
CA GLY A 350 -11.23 36.40 -1.14
C GLY A 350 -9.72 36.23 -0.97
N LYS A 351 -9.22 35.04 -0.54
CA LYS A 351 -7.83 34.80 -0.20
C LYS A 351 -7.00 34.22 -1.35
N ARG A 352 -5.69 34.45 -1.27
CA ARG A 352 -4.65 33.75 -2.01
C ARG A 352 -4.31 32.49 -1.22
N VAL A 353 -4.52 31.35 -1.83
CA VAL A 353 -4.41 30.03 -1.18
C VAL A 353 -3.18 29.28 -1.69
N VAL A 354 -2.34 28.77 -0.80
CA VAL A 354 -1.39 27.70 -1.14
C VAL A 354 -2.09 26.38 -0.85
N LEU A 355 -2.33 25.60 -1.88
CA LEU A 355 -2.93 24.27 -1.82
C LEU A 355 -1.86 23.21 -1.89
N ILE A 356 -1.73 22.39 -0.86
CA ILE A 356 -0.76 21.28 -0.82
C ILE A 356 -1.49 19.96 -1.06
N ASP A 357 -0.99 19.16 -2.01
CA ASP A 357 -1.47 17.80 -2.28
C ASP A 357 -0.26 16.85 -2.38
N ASP A 358 -0.51 15.53 -2.33
CA ASP A 358 0.56 14.53 -2.40
C ASP A 358 1.08 14.34 -3.82
N SER A 359 0.20 14.25 -4.82
CA SER A 359 0.57 13.85 -6.18
C SER A 359 -0.46 14.24 -7.23
N ILE A 360 -0.02 14.33 -8.49
CA ILE A 360 -0.89 14.46 -9.67
C ILE A 360 -0.54 13.33 -10.64
N VAL A 361 -1.54 12.47 -10.96
CA VAL A 361 -1.41 11.41 -11.97
C VAL A 361 -2.06 11.83 -13.29
N ARG A 362 -3.40 11.92 -13.29
CA ARG A 362 -4.22 12.28 -14.48
C ARG A 362 -4.76 13.71 -14.40
N GLY A 363 -4.61 14.40 -13.27
CA GLY A 363 -5.07 15.77 -13.03
C GLY A 363 -6.58 15.95 -12.85
N THR A 364 -7.40 14.93 -13.01
CA THR A 364 -8.87 15.03 -12.91
C THR A 364 -9.35 15.42 -11.52
N THR A 365 -8.83 14.76 -10.48
CA THR A 365 -9.16 15.05 -9.07
C THR A 365 -8.69 16.45 -8.68
N SER A 366 -7.46 16.79 -9.02
CA SER A 366 -6.87 18.11 -8.71
C SER A 366 -7.67 19.25 -9.34
N ARG A 367 -8.12 19.08 -10.62
CA ARG A 367 -8.99 20.06 -11.30
C ARG A 367 -10.32 20.25 -10.56
N GLN A 368 -10.92 19.17 -10.06
CA GLN A 368 -12.18 19.25 -9.30
C GLN A 368 -11.99 19.96 -7.96
N ILE A 369 -10.89 19.69 -7.25
CA ILE A 369 -10.55 20.37 -6.00
C ILE A 369 -10.33 21.86 -6.24
N VAL A 370 -9.55 22.23 -7.27
CA VAL A 370 -9.33 23.63 -7.66
C VAL A 370 -10.65 24.33 -7.96
N LYS A 371 -11.55 23.66 -8.70
CA LYS A 371 -12.90 24.21 -8.98
C LYS A 371 -13.68 24.44 -7.69
N LEU A 372 -13.69 23.50 -6.75
CA LEU A 372 -14.36 23.66 -5.45
C LEU A 372 -13.84 24.89 -4.67
N LEU A 373 -12.53 25.12 -4.68
CA LEU A 373 -11.91 26.28 -4.03
C LEU A 373 -12.26 27.58 -4.75
N ARG A 374 -12.31 27.60 -6.09
CA ARG A 374 -12.76 28.77 -6.88
C ARG A 374 -14.22 29.08 -6.62
N ASP A 375 -15.09 28.08 -6.61
CA ASP A 375 -16.51 28.22 -6.29
C ASP A 375 -16.72 28.72 -4.84
N ALA A 376 -15.79 28.44 -3.93
CA ALA A 376 -15.77 28.94 -2.55
C ALA A 376 -15.18 30.35 -2.40
N GLY A 377 -14.74 31.00 -3.51
CA GLY A 377 -14.27 32.37 -3.54
C GLY A 377 -12.75 32.57 -3.46
N ALA A 378 -11.93 31.51 -3.66
CA ALA A 378 -10.47 31.66 -3.70
C ALA A 378 -10.03 32.63 -4.81
N ARG A 379 -9.30 33.70 -4.44
CA ARG A 379 -8.82 34.71 -5.38
C ARG A 379 -7.65 34.19 -6.22
N GLU A 380 -6.68 33.55 -5.58
CA GLU A 380 -5.54 32.88 -6.21
C GLU A 380 -5.35 31.51 -5.59
N ILE A 381 -4.89 30.55 -6.40
CA ILE A 381 -4.55 29.20 -5.95
C ILE A 381 -3.15 28.86 -6.45
N HIS A 382 -2.24 28.63 -5.53
CA HIS A 382 -0.87 28.19 -5.78
C HIS A 382 -0.74 26.74 -5.32
N MET A 383 -0.66 25.79 -6.27
CA MET A 383 -0.63 24.38 -5.96
C MET A 383 0.79 23.88 -5.78
N ARG A 384 1.03 23.08 -4.75
CA ARG A 384 2.33 22.46 -4.44
C ARG A 384 2.12 20.98 -4.18
N ILE A 385 2.94 20.17 -4.82
CA ILE A 385 2.83 18.71 -4.82
C ILE A 385 4.04 18.13 -4.11
N SER A 386 3.80 17.33 -3.06
CA SER A 386 4.86 16.76 -2.23
C SER A 386 5.54 15.52 -2.85
N ALA A 387 5.18 15.16 -4.08
CA ALA A 387 5.89 14.21 -4.93
C ALA A 387 6.48 14.89 -6.18
N PRO A 388 7.49 14.30 -6.83
CA PRO A 388 7.84 14.62 -8.22
C PRO A 388 6.73 14.24 -9.20
N PRO A 389 6.77 14.73 -10.46
CA PRO A 389 5.86 14.28 -11.50
C PRO A 389 6.02 12.79 -11.79
N PHE A 390 4.90 12.05 -11.93
CA PHE A 390 4.92 10.67 -12.39
C PHE A 390 5.21 10.64 -13.90
N LEU A 391 6.27 9.92 -14.28
CA LEU A 391 6.70 9.79 -15.67
C LEU A 391 6.74 8.34 -16.16
N HIS A 392 6.69 7.36 -15.24
CA HIS A 392 6.84 5.94 -15.58
C HIS A 392 5.86 5.07 -14.79
N PRO A 393 5.44 3.91 -15.32
CA PRO A 393 4.59 2.95 -14.61
C PRO A 393 5.32 2.36 -13.40
N CYS A 394 4.56 1.79 -12.47
CA CYS A 394 5.11 1.04 -11.35
C CYS A 394 4.92 -0.46 -11.55
N TYR A 395 5.99 -1.25 -11.30
CA TYR A 395 5.98 -2.71 -11.37
C TYR A 395 6.01 -3.38 -9.98
N TYR A 396 5.99 -2.59 -8.90
CA TYR A 396 6.19 -3.05 -7.52
C TYR A 396 4.96 -2.91 -6.63
N GLY A 397 3.79 -2.66 -7.25
CA GLY A 397 2.50 -2.69 -6.54
C GLY A 397 1.68 -1.41 -6.58
N THR A 398 2.24 -0.24 -6.95
CA THR A 398 1.45 0.99 -7.13
C THR A 398 0.62 0.92 -8.43
N ASP A 399 -0.65 1.34 -8.38
CA ASP A 399 -1.55 1.34 -9.54
C ASP A 399 -1.25 2.49 -10.51
N ILE A 400 -0.10 2.40 -11.15
CA ILE A 400 0.34 3.26 -12.25
C ILE A 400 0.64 2.32 -13.42
N ASP A 401 -0.31 2.22 -14.35
CA ASP A 401 -0.37 1.16 -15.36
C ASP A 401 0.35 1.49 -16.67
N SER A 402 0.30 2.75 -17.12
CA SER A 402 0.91 3.17 -18.38
C SER A 402 1.25 4.65 -18.40
N GLU A 403 2.24 5.02 -19.23
CA GLU A 403 2.66 6.40 -19.47
C GLU A 403 1.55 7.22 -20.16
N GLU A 404 0.70 6.59 -20.96
CA GLU A 404 -0.43 7.23 -21.64
C GLU A 404 -1.41 7.91 -20.68
N ASN A 405 -1.51 7.40 -19.46
CA ASN A 405 -2.39 7.93 -18.41
C ASN A 405 -1.74 9.02 -17.54
N LEU A 406 -0.44 9.27 -17.69
CA LEU A 406 0.32 10.21 -16.88
C LEU A 406 0.32 11.60 -17.52
N ILE A 407 -0.32 12.57 -16.86
CA ILE A 407 -0.43 13.93 -17.41
C ILE A 407 0.94 14.58 -17.65
N ALA A 408 1.92 14.30 -16.79
CA ALA A 408 3.26 14.87 -16.88
C ALA A 408 4.14 14.26 -17.99
N CYS A 409 3.72 13.14 -18.61
CA CYS A 409 4.37 12.59 -19.81
C CYS A 409 4.04 13.40 -21.07
N HIS A 410 2.93 14.15 -21.06
CA HIS A 410 2.38 14.80 -22.25
C HIS A 410 2.36 16.33 -22.13
N HIS A 411 2.51 16.88 -20.92
CA HIS A 411 2.36 18.30 -20.67
C HIS A 411 3.45 18.83 -19.73
N SER A 412 3.92 20.04 -19.99
CA SER A 412 4.82 20.78 -19.08
C SER A 412 4.10 21.18 -17.79
N THR A 413 4.86 21.56 -16.76
CA THR A 413 4.30 22.03 -15.50
C THR A 413 3.42 23.26 -15.69
N GLU A 414 3.78 24.16 -16.60
CA GLU A 414 3.02 25.36 -16.93
C GLU A 414 1.69 25.02 -17.63
N GLU A 415 1.71 24.09 -18.57
CA GLU A 415 0.51 23.59 -19.24
C GLU A 415 -0.43 22.90 -18.25
N ILE A 416 0.11 22.05 -17.37
CA ILE A 416 -0.67 21.39 -16.30
C ILE A 416 -1.30 22.45 -15.38
N ALA A 417 -0.55 23.49 -14.98
CA ALA A 417 -1.09 24.59 -14.17
C ALA A 417 -2.27 25.27 -14.87
N GLY A 418 -2.15 25.55 -16.15
CA GLY A 418 -3.24 26.10 -16.99
C GLY A 418 -4.46 25.16 -17.06
N MET A 419 -4.23 23.87 -17.29
CA MET A 419 -5.28 22.85 -17.35
C MET A 419 -6.03 22.67 -16.01
N LEU A 420 -5.33 22.84 -14.89
CA LEU A 420 -5.93 22.77 -13.54
C LEU A 420 -6.62 24.07 -13.14
N GLY A 421 -6.29 25.21 -13.78
CA GLY A 421 -6.82 26.55 -13.45
C GLY A 421 -6.18 27.15 -12.19
N VAL A 422 -4.91 26.80 -11.93
CA VAL A 422 -4.12 27.33 -10.80
C VAL A 422 -3.20 28.47 -11.26
N ASN A 423 -2.86 29.38 -10.35
CA ASN A 423 -1.97 30.50 -10.63
C ASN A 423 -0.49 30.10 -10.72
N SER A 424 -0.09 29.04 -10.01
CA SER A 424 1.22 28.41 -10.14
C SER A 424 1.18 26.98 -9.64
N LEU A 425 2.03 26.13 -10.21
CA LEU A 425 2.23 24.73 -9.84
C LEU A 425 3.71 24.50 -9.52
N GLY A 426 4.00 23.74 -8.47
CA GLY A 426 5.35 23.30 -8.15
C GLY A 426 5.36 21.90 -7.58
N TYR A 427 6.31 21.09 -8.02
CA TYR A 427 6.52 19.72 -7.58
C TYR A 427 7.77 19.61 -6.71
N LEU A 428 7.77 18.67 -5.78
CA LEU A 428 9.01 18.31 -5.08
C LEU A 428 10.04 17.79 -6.10
N GLU A 429 11.28 18.21 -5.97
CA GLU A 429 12.34 17.79 -6.89
C GLU A 429 12.82 16.36 -6.54
N ILE A 430 13.12 15.55 -7.57
CA ILE A 430 13.64 14.18 -7.40
C ILE A 430 14.93 14.18 -6.57
N SER A 431 15.80 15.18 -6.75
CA SER A 431 17.05 15.37 -6.01
C SER A 431 16.87 15.54 -4.50
N GLN A 432 15.65 15.87 -4.06
CA GLN A 432 15.34 16.14 -2.66
C GLN A 432 14.66 14.96 -1.94
N LEU A 433 14.30 13.90 -2.69
CA LEU A 433 13.60 12.75 -2.10
C LEU A 433 14.40 12.09 -0.96
N GLY A 434 15.72 11.98 -1.10
CA GLY A 434 16.58 11.45 -0.05
C GLY A 434 16.50 12.24 1.26
N LYS A 435 16.24 13.55 1.21
CA LYS A 435 16.08 14.39 2.41
C LYS A 435 14.82 14.04 3.21
N LEU A 436 13.80 13.43 2.59
CA LEU A 436 12.57 13.03 3.27
C LEU A 436 12.83 11.95 4.31
N ILE A 437 13.75 11.05 4.00
CA ILE A 437 14.05 9.84 4.79
C ILE A 437 15.51 9.81 5.28
N GLU A 438 16.27 10.87 5.03
CA GLU A 438 17.70 10.99 5.40
C GLU A 438 18.55 9.83 4.84
N SER A 439 18.21 9.36 3.63
CA SER A 439 18.89 8.24 2.95
C SER A 439 18.71 8.34 1.44
N GLU A 440 19.69 7.83 0.69
CA GLU A 440 19.63 7.65 -0.76
C GLU A 440 19.16 6.24 -1.16
N ASP A 441 18.81 5.41 -0.18
CA ASP A 441 18.46 4.01 -0.37
C ASP A 441 16.93 3.81 -0.51
N TYR A 442 16.38 4.35 -1.59
CA TYR A 442 14.95 4.29 -1.90
C TYR A 442 14.70 3.95 -3.37
N CYS A 443 13.50 3.46 -3.67
CA CYS A 443 12.97 3.33 -5.02
C CYS A 443 12.15 4.59 -5.37
N ALA A 444 12.47 5.17 -6.52
CA ALA A 444 11.74 6.29 -7.14
C ALA A 444 11.51 6.03 -8.65
N ALA A 445 11.39 4.76 -9.05
CA ALA A 445 11.34 4.35 -10.45
C ALA A 445 10.17 4.98 -11.21
N CYS A 446 9.02 5.17 -10.56
CA CYS A 446 7.85 5.86 -11.13
C CYS A 446 8.11 7.34 -11.50
N PHE A 447 9.16 7.96 -10.93
CA PHE A 447 9.55 9.33 -11.23
C PHE A 447 10.74 9.43 -12.20
N ASN A 448 11.69 8.48 -12.17
CA ASN A 448 12.97 8.58 -12.88
C ASN A 448 13.27 7.43 -13.85
N GLY A 449 12.41 6.42 -13.96
CA GLY A 449 12.58 5.26 -14.86
C GLY A 449 13.70 4.28 -14.46
N ARG A 450 14.32 4.44 -13.28
CA ARG A 450 15.41 3.57 -12.83
C ARG A 450 14.87 2.44 -11.96
N TYR A 451 14.55 1.32 -12.61
CA TYR A 451 13.99 0.15 -11.94
C TYR A 451 15.09 -0.71 -11.32
N PRO A 452 14.98 -1.10 -10.04
CA PRO A 452 15.95 -1.99 -9.38
C PRO A 452 15.97 -3.42 -9.92
N THR A 453 14.85 -3.91 -10.48
CA THR A 453 14.74 -5.25 -11.08
C THR A 453 14.53 -5.15 -12.59
N ARG A 454 14.54 -6.30 -13.26
CA ARG A 454 14.15 -6.36 -14.68
C ARG A 454 12.71 -5.89 -14.87
N ILE A 455 12.48 -5.13 -15.95
CA ILE A 455 11.13 -4.74 -16.38
C ILE A 455 10.42 -5.98 -16.91
N PRO A 456 9.15 -6.24 -16.54
CA PRO A 456 8.39 -7.35 -17.10
C PRO A 456 8.35 -7.33 -18.62
N ILE A 457 8.58 -8.47 -19.25
CA ILE A 457 8.54 -8.61 -20.72
C ILE A 457 7.10 -8.47 -21.24
N ASP A 458 6.13 -9.01 -20.50
CA ASP A 458 4.70 -8.88 -20.77
C ASP A 458 4.06 -7.90 -19.77
N LEU A 459 3.68 -6.73 -20.26
CA LEU A 459 3.08 -5.66 -19.48
C LEU A 459 1.56 -5.86 -19.25
N ARG A 460 0.97 -6.93 -19.79
CA ARG A 460 -0.48 -7.19 -19.70
C ARG A 460 -0.86 -7.79 -18.34
N LYS A 461 -1.08 -6.91 -17.37
CA LYS A 461 -1.56 -7.29 -16.03
C LYS A 461 -2.94 -7.99 -16.03
N ASP A 462 -3.69 -7.87 -17.12
CA ASP A 462 -5.08 -8.34 -17.32
C ASP A 462 -5.22 -9.52 -18.30
N ARG A 463 -4.13 -10.27 -18.56
CA ARG A 463 -4.08 -11.37 -19.55
C ARG A 463 -5.25 -12.37 -19.42
N PHE A 464 -5.70 -12.66 -18.20
CA PHE A 464 -6.73 -13.64 -17.90
C PHE A 464 -8.14 -13.03 -17.76
N GLU A 465 -8.28 -11.71 -17.83
CA GLU A 465 -9.52 -10.98 -17.54
C GLU A 465 -10.18 -10.41 -18.79
N ARG A 466 -9.45 -10.38 -19.92
CA ARG A 466 -9.98 -9.92 -21.21
C ARG A 466 -10.81 -10.99 -21.89
N LYS A 467 -11.98 -10.58 -22.40
CA LYS A 467 -12.80 -11.44 -23.27
C LYS A 467 -11.99 -11.83 -24.51
N LEU A 468 -12.26 -13.03 -25.05
CA LEU A 468 -11.61 -13.50 -26.28
C LEU A 468 -11.79 -12.51 -27.45
N SER A 469 -12.94 -11.83 -27.53
CA SER A 469 -13.23 -10.78 -28.51
C SER A 469 -12.37 -9.51 -28.36
N GLU A 470 -11.79 -9.27 -27.20
CA GLU A 470 -10.96 -8.11 -26.88
C GLU A 470 -9.45 -8.42 -27.03
N ARG A 471 -9.11 -9.69 -27.24
CA ARG A 471 -7.73 -10.10 -27.53
C ARG A 471 -7.44 -9.75 -28.99
N LYS A 472 -6.84 -8.59 -29.24
CA LYS A 472 -6.33 -8.29 -30.58
C LYS A 472 -5.34 -9.39 -30.99
N LYS A 473 -5.54 -9.93 -32.21
CA LYS A 473 -4.64 -10.90 -32.84
C LYS A 473 -3.24 -10.36 -33.01
#